data_2c9d6909988c205fbbfcd3a186ccd2e8
#
_entry.id   2c9d6909988c205fbbfcd3a186ccd2e8
#
_cell.length_a   1.000
_cell.length_b   1.000
_cell.length_c   1.000
_cell.angle_alpha   90.00
_cell.angle_beta   90.00
_cell.angle_gamma   90.00
#
_symmetry.space_group_name_H-M   'P 1'
#
loop_
_entity.id
_entity.type
_entity.pdbx_description
1 polymer ?
#
loop_
_entity_poly.entity_id
_entity_poly.type
_entity_poly.pdbx_seq_one_letter_code
_entity_poly.pdbx_strand_id
1 'polypeptide(L)'
;EDRDIRGAETDYKKLEKELDKKIKRTPTDHPGYDEYRYHLDAIEHDPWQLTSFLTTLYDDYTRSEVQAKLKETFAKQYKLTTWVEVQTRYRTVVMIDIFTGIPYTVQVPYEYRIFHTKLLNKGLEVVIREELDNDQWKRYEIFQDTLGGRPYLFNGGLPPGGSDGSGTPGIDYQVPAEALTDSEFAAIYKEAQKYVGTPYVWGGSTPETGFDCSGYVCWVYNQNGYNVGRTTANGLWN
;
A
#
# COMPACT_ATOMS: atom_id res chain seq x y z
N GLU A 1 -5.73 -17.70 -5.09
CA GLU A 1 -4.54 -16.97 -4.66
C GLU A 1 -4.45 -15.58 -5.29
N ASP A 2 -4.14 -15.39 -6.59
CA ASP A 2 -4.19 -14.07 -7.25
C ASP A 2 -5.54 -13.38 -7.07
N ARG A 3 -6.62 -14.16 -7.06
CA ARG A 3 -7.97 -13.68 -6.79
C ARG A 3 -8.14 -13.18 -5.36
N ASP A 4 -7.50 -13.83 -4.39
CA ASP A 4 -7.56 -13.42 -2.98
C ASP A 4 -6.73 -12.16 -2.75
N ILE A 5 -5.56 -12.06 -3.36
CA ILE A 5 -4.72 -10.86 -3.32
C ILE A 5 -5.45 -9.65 -3.91
N ARG A 6 -6.01 -9.80 -5.13
CA ARG A 6 -6.84 -8.74 -5.75
C ARG A 6 -8.09 -8.42 -4.93
N GLY A 7 -8.65 -9.44 -4.26
CA GLY A 7 -9.78 -9.29 -3.36
C GLY A 7 -9.45 -8.45 -2.14
N ALA A 8 -8.31 -8.70 -1.49
CA ALA A 8 -7.82 -7.94 -0.34
C ALA A 8 -7.57 -6.46 -0.71
N GLU A 9 -6.90 -6.24 -1.84
CA GLU A 9 -6.69 -4.89 -2.40
C GLU A 9 -8.01 -4.16 -2.70
N THR A 10 -8.98 -4.86 -3.29
CA THR A 10 -10.30 -4.33 -3.56
C THR A 10 -11.02 -3.93 -2.28
N ASP A 11 -10.88 -4.73 -1.21
CA ASP A 11 -11.49 -4.45 0.08
C ASP A 11 -10.82 -3.23 0.75
N TYR A 12 -9.51 -3.09 0.65
CA TYR A 12 -8.82 -1.92 1.18
C TYR A 12 -9.25 -0.63 0.46
N LYS A 13 -9.28 -0.64 -0.87
CA LYS A 13 -9.82 0.45 -1.68
C LYS A 13 -11.29 0.77 -1.37
N LYS A 14 -12.07 -0.23 -0.97
CA LYS A 14 -13.44 0.01 -0.52
C LYS A 14 -13.48 0.82 0.77
N LEU A 15 -12.61 0.50 1.74
CA LEU A 15 -12.48 1.29 2.97
C LEU A 15 -12.08 2.74 2.68
N GLU A 16 -11.15 2.96 1.75
CA GLU A 16 -10.75 4.29 1.30
C GLU A 16 -11.91 5.07 0.67
N LYS A 17 -12.68 4.41 -0.19
CA LYS A 17 -13.88 5.01 -0.80
C LYS A 17 -14.96 5.35 0.24
N GLU A 18 -15.12 4.52 1.26
CA GLU A 18 -16.07 4.78 2.36
C GLU A 18 -15.60 5.98 3.20
N LEU A 19 -14.30 6.10 3.46
CA LEU A 19 -13.71 7.25 4.14
C LEU A 19 -13.92 8.54 3.34
N ASP A 20 -13.64 8.54 2.04
CA ASP A 20 -13.87 9.69 1.15
C ASP A 20 -15.35 10.12 1.14
N LYS A 21 -16.26 9.16 1.03
CA LYS A 21 -17.70 9.42 1.12
C LYS A 21 -18.09 10.05 2.47
N LYS A 22 -17.54 9.54 3.57
CA LYS A 22 -17.80 10.08 4.91
C LYS A 22 -17.34 11.54 5.01
N ILE A 23 -16.16 11.87 4.49
CA ILE A 23 -15.65 13.24 4.45
C ILE A 23 -16.56 14.15 3.63
N LYS A 24 -16.98 13.72 2.44
CA LYS A 24 -17.87 14.48 1.56
C LYS A 24 -19.26 14.72 2.16
N ARG A 25 -19.70 13.84 3.03
CA ARG A 25 -20.99 13.97 3.72
C ARG A 25 -20.94 14.87 4.96
N THR A 26 -19.78 15.38 5.34
CA THR A 26 -19.60 16.21 6.55
C THR A 26 -20.66 17.30 6.69
N PRO A 27 -21.01 18.11 5.67
CA PRO A 27 -22.02 19.15 5.80
C PRO A 27 -23.45 18.60 6.05
N THR A 28 -23.73 17.42 5.52
CA THR A 28 -25.02 16.74 5.70
C THR A 28 -25.11 16.08 7.08
N ASP A 29 -24.04 15.43 7.51
CA ASP A 29 -23.97 14.70 8.78
C ASP A 29 -23.81 15.65 9.97
N HIS A 30 -23.29 16.87 9.74
CA HIS A 30 -23.09 17.93 10.74
C HIS A 30 -23.63 19.25 10.23
N PRO A 31 -24.97 19.47 10.15
CA PRO A 31 -25.53 20.69 9.63
C PRO A 31 -25.45 21.85 10.64
N GLY A 32 -25.65 23.08 10.15
CA GLY A 32 -25.83 24.26 10.99
C GLY A 32 -24.54 25.00 11.35
N TYR A 33 -23.50 24.85 10.56
CA TYR A 33 -22.30 25.66 10.63
C TYR A 33 -22.25 26.66 9.48
N ASP A 34 -21.60 27.81 9.73
CA ASP A 34 -21.49 28.87 8.73
C ASP A 34 -20.46 28.54 7.65
N GLU A 35 -19.46 27.72 7.99
CA GLU A 35 -18.38 27.33 7.08
C GLU A 35 -17.89 25.92 7.40
N TYR A 36 -17.44 25.18 6.36
CA TYR A 36 -16.78 23.89 6.48
C TYR A 36 -15.38 23.98 5.90
N ARG A 37 -14.36 23.67 6.72
CA ARG A 37 -12.95 23.69 6.31
C ARG A 37 -12.36 22.30 6.35
N TYR A 38 -11.62 21.98 5.31
CA TYR A 38 -11.01 20.67 5.13
C TYR A 38 -9.49 20.78 5.11
N HIS A 39 -8.83 19.91 5.86
CA HIS A 39 -7.39 19.74 5.93
C HIS A 39 -7.10 18.26 5.66
N LEU A 40 -6.99 17.90 4.38
CA LEU A 40 -7.02 16.50 3.96
C LEU A 40 -5.69 16.10 3.32
N ASP A 41 -5.06 15.07 3.87
CA ASP A 41 -4.05 14.31 3.15
C ASP A 41 -4.72 13.44 2.08
N ALA A 42 -3.94 12.97 1.10
CA ALA A 42 -4.42 12.07 0.05
C ALA A 42 -4.93 10.75 0.64
N ILE A 43 -6.02 10.23 0.06
CA ILE A 43 -6.52 8.89 0.37
C ILE A 43 -6.03 7.96 -0.72
N GLU A 44 -4.88 7.35 -0.47
CA GLU A 44 -4.21 6.46 -1.40
C GLU A 44 -3.22 5.55 -0.69
N HIS A 45 -2.95 4.41 -1.28
CA HIS A 45 -1.88 3.51 -0.88
C HIS A 45 -1.28 2.82 -2.10
N ASP A 46 -0.09 2.26 -1.93
CA ASP A 46 0.53 1.40 -2.94
C ASP A 46 0.02 -0.04 -2.76
N PRO A 47 -0.63 -0.64 -3.79
CA PRO A 47 -1.14 -2.00 -3.72
C PRO A 47 -0.03 -3.05 -3.51
N TRP A 48 1.19 -2.76 -3.95
CA TRP A 48 2.33 -3.64 -3.74
C TRP A 48 2.80 -3.65 -2.29
N GLN A 49 2.77 -2.49 -1.61
CA GLN A 49 3.06 -2.41 -0.18
C GLN A 49 2.07 -3.25 0.63
N LEU A 50 0.78 -3.13 0.33
CA LEU A 50 -0.26 -3.90 1.02
C LEU A 50 -0.09 -5.40 0.79
N THR A 51 0.12 -5.82 -0.46
CA THR A 51 0.30 -7.23 -0.82
C THR A 51 1.54 -7.83 -0.16
N SER A 52 2.68 -7.14 -0.26
CA SER A 52 3.94 -7.59 0.35
C SER A 52 3.83 -7.71 1.87
N PHE A 53 3.14 -6.78 2.50
CA PHE A 53 2.87 -6.81 3.94
C PHE A 53 2.03 -8.02 4.35
N LEU A 54 0.92 -8.26 3.67
CA LEU A 54 0.06 -9.41 3.96
C LEU A 54 0.79 -10.73 3.71
N THR A 55 1.53 -10.83 2.60
CA THR A 55 2.35 -12.02 2.30
C THR A 55 3.46 -12.21 3.34
N THR A 56 4.04 -11.14 3.86
CA THR A 56 5.03 -11.22 4.95
C THR A 56 4.45 -11.84 6.21
N LEU A 57 3.20 -11.49 6.55
CA LEU A 57 2.56 -11.95 7.79
C LEU A 57 1.93 -13.35 7.67
N TYR A 58 1.39 -13.69 6.52
CA TYR A 58 0.51 -14.85 6.37
C TYR A 58 1.01 -15.90 5.36
N ASP A 59 2.08 -15.62 4.62
CA ASP A 59 2.52 -16.39 3.45
C ASP A 59 1.43 -16.45 2.37
N ASP A 60 0.75 -17.59 2.22
CA ASP A 60 -0.48 -17.71 1.46
C ASP A 60 -1.67 -17.34 2.33
N TYR A 61 -2.56 -16.54 1.79
CA TYR A 61 -3.75 -16.13 2.50
C TYR A 61 -5.00 -16.14 1.62
N THR A 62 -6.12 -16.38 2.24
CA THR A 62 -7.42 -16.14 1.63
C THR A 62 -7.90 -14.72 1.93
N ARG A 63 -8.73 -14.16 1.05
CA ARG A 63 -9.35 -12.85 1.23
C ARG A 63 -10.06 -12.71 2.58
N SER A 64 -10.68 -13.82 3.07
CA SER A 64 -11.43 -13.80 4.34
C SER A 64 -10.52 -13.73 5.57
N GLU A 65 -9.36 -14.36 5.54
CA GLU A 65 -8.43 -14.40 6.69
C GLU A 65 -7.84 -13.04 7.00
N VAL A 66 -7.62 -12.21 6.00
CA VAL A 66 -6.95 -10.91 6.17
C VAL A 66 -7.88 -9.74 6.49
N GLN A 67 -9.21 -9.96 6.53
CA GLN A 67 -10.19 -8.87 6.73
C GLN A 67 -9.98 -8.07 8.01
N ALA A 68 -9.64 -8.73 9.11
CA ALA A 68 -9.37 -8.06 10.39
C ALA A 68 -8.11 -7.21 10.29
N LYS A 69 -7.05 -7.75 9.67
CA LYS A 69 -5.79 -7.03 9.48
C LYS A 69 -5.94 -5.83 8.54
N LEU A 70 -6.70 -5.95 7.45
CA LEU A 70 -6.98 -4.82 6.57
C LEU A 70 -7.63 -3.65 7.32
N LYS A 71 -8.62 -3.92 8.17
CA LYS A 71 -9.30 -2.89 8.98
C LYS A 71 -8.38 -2.29 10.03
N GLU A 72 -7.56 -3.10 10.69
CA GLU A 72 -6.57 -2.64 11.68
C GLU A 72 -5.54 -1.71 11.03
N THR A 73 -4.95 -2.16 9.92
CA THR A 73 -3.96 -1.39 9.15
C THR A 73 -4.55 -0.08 8.65
N PHE A 74 -5.76 -0.12 8.10
CA PHE A 74 -6.49 1.06 7.66
C PHE A 74 -6.70 2.07 8.80
N ALA A 75 -7.12 1.60 9.97
CA ALA A 75 -7.33 2.46 11.15
C ALA A 75 -6.03 3.08 11.68
N LYS A 76 -4.88 2.43 11.47
CA LYS A 76 -3.55 2.97 11.80
C LYS A 76 -3.06 3.97 10.75
N GLN A 77 -3.36 3.73 9.48
CA GLN A 77 -2.96 4.60 8.38
C GLN A 77 -3.74 5.92 8.37
N TYR A 78 -5.06 5.87 8.53
CA TYR A 78 -5.94 7.02 8.39
C TYR A 78 -6.53 7.46 9.72
N LYS A 79 -6.34 8.74 10.07
CA LYS A 79 -6.95 9.35 11.25
C LYS A 79 -7.80 10.53 10.85
N LEU A 80 -9.12 10.39 10.99
CA LEU A 80 -10.08 11.46 10.76
C LEU A 80 -10.38 12.17 12.10
N THR A 81 -10.24 13.49 12.12
CA THR A 81 -10.49 14.33 13.30
C THR A 81 -11.35 15.50 12.89
N THR A 82 -12.29 15.88 13.75
CA THR A 82 -13.15 17.05 13.55
C THR A 82 -13.13 17.94 14.77
N TRP A 83 -13.30 19.25 14.58
CA TRP A 83 -13.48 20.21 15.66
C TRP A 83 -14.25 21.43 15.17
N VAL A 84 -14.77 22.22 16.11
CA VAL A 84 -15.47 23.46 15.83
C VAL A 84 -14.63 24.63 16.28
N GLU A 85 -14.46 25.60 15.42
CA GLU A 85 -13.90 26.92 15.72
C GLU A 85 -15.04 27.93 15.77
N VAL A 86 -15.06 28.77 16.79
CA VAL A 86 -16.03 29.88 16.93
C VAL A 86 -15.29 31.20 16.85
N GLN A 87 -15.68 32.02 15.89
CA GLN A 87 -15.15 33.40 15.69
C GLN A 87 -16.23 34.41 16.03
N THR A 88 -15.87 35.45 16.74
CA THR A 88 -16.75 36.62 16.85
C THR A 88 -16.57 37.48 15.61
N ARG A 89 -17.62 37.65 14.85
CA ARG A 89 -17.65 38.55 13.69
C ARG A 89 -18.66 39.67 13.92
N TYR A 90 -18.56 40.73 13.15
CA TYR A 90 -19.44 41.90 13.27
C TYR A 90 -20.19 42.11 11.97
N ARG A 91 -21.49 42.43 12.08
CA ARG A 91 -22.31 42.84 10.95
C ARG A 91 -22.83 44.24 11.17
N THR A 92 -22.86 45.02 10.11
CA THR A 92 -23.45 46.37 10.13
C THR A 92 -24.96 46.25 10.08
N VAL A 93 -25.65 46.85 11.07
CA VAL A 93 -27.10 46.95 11.11
C VAL A 93 -27.48 48.41 11.05
N VAL A 94 -28.42 48.73 10.18
CA VAL A 94 -29.01 50.11 10.13
C VAL A 94 -30.11 50.17 11.17
N MET A 95 -30.02 51.14 12.05
CA MET A 95 -31.08 51.45 13.03
C MET A 95 -31.61 52.85 12.75
N ILE A 96 -32.83 53.10 13.15
CA ILE A 96 -33.46 54.45 13.03
C ILE A 96 -33.60 55.01 14.43
N ASP A 97 -33.07 56.22 14.64
CA ASP A 97 -33.28 56.93 15.88
C ASP A 97 -34.76 57.28 16.01
N ILE A 98 -35.38 56.86 17.09
CA ILE A 98 -36.84 56.96 17.28
C ILE A 98 -37.31 58.41 17.53
N PHE A 99 -36.40 59.29 17.89
CA PHE A 99 -36.71 60.69 18.17
C PHE A 99 -36.48 61.60 16.97
N THR A 100 -35.43 61.30 16.18
CA THR A 100 -35.06 62.15 15.05
C THR A 100 -35.45 61.59 13.68
N GLY A 101 -35.78 60.28 13.63
CA GLY A 101 -36.06 59.59 12.38
C GLY A 101 -34.80 59.37 11.51
N ILE A 102 -33.60 59.71 12.00
CA ILE A 102 -32.36 59.62 11.22
C ILE A 102 -31.78 58.21 11.33
N PRO A 103 -31.45 57.59 10.18
CA PRO A 103 -30.77 56.30 10.20
C PRO A 103 -29.32 56.41 10.65
N TYR A 104 -28.86 55.48 11.48
CA TYR A 104 -27.47 55.34 11.87
C TYR A 104 -27.05 53.87 11.80
N THR A 105 -25.77 53.55 11.73
CA THR A 105 -25.25 52.17 11.65
C THR A 105 -24.58 51.76 12.95
N VAL A 106 -24.83 50.54 13.35
CA VAL A 106 -24.16 49.89 14.49
C VAL A 106 -23.52 48.59 14.06
N GLN A 107 -22.40 48.27 14.68
CA GLN A 107 -21.73 46.98 14.49
C GLN A 107 -22.25 46.02 15.58
N VAL A 108 -22.95 44.96 15.16
CA VAL A 108 -23.51 43.96 16.05
C VAL A 108 -22.67 42.70 15.97
N PRO A 109 -22.10 42.25 17.11
CA PRO A 109 -21.33 40.99 17.12
C PRO A 109 -22.26 39.81 16.91
N TYR A 110 -21.74 38.78 16.24
CA TYR A 110 -22.38 37.50 16.10
C TYR A 110 -21.34 36.38 16.10
N GLU A 111 -21.72 35.16 16.47
CA GLU A 111 -20.90 33.99 16.40
C GLU A 111 -20.88 33.46 14.97
N TYR A 112 -19.69 33.22 14.44
CA TYR A 112 -19.44 32.55 13.18
C TYR A 112 -18.78 31.22 13.46
N ARG A 113 -19.46 30.12 13.13
CA ARG A 113 -19.09 28.76 13.51
C ARG A 113 -18.51 28.03 12.32
N ILE A 114 -17.27 27.57 12.45
CA ILE A 114 -16.54 26.85 11.41
C ILE A 114 -16.36 25.41 11.84
N PHE A 115 -16.84 24.47 11.03
CA PHE A 115 -16.61 23.04 11.24
C PHE A 115 -15.37 22.61 10.47
N HIS A 116 -14.37 22.12 11.17
CA HIS A 116 -13.13 21.62 10.58
C HIS A 116 -13.13 20.11 10.50
N THR A 117 -12.67 19.60 9.37
CA THR A 117 -12.41 18.18 9.13
C THR A 117 -10.95 18.02 8.74
N LYS A 118 -10.21 17.22 9.50
CA LYS A 118 -8.81 16.89 9.22
C LYS A 118 -8.65 15.40 9.01
N LEU A 119 -8.09 15.03 7.86
CA LEU A 119 -7.61 13.68 7.59
C LEU A 119 -6.09 13.68 7.63
N LEU A 120 -5.54 12.79 8.44
CA LEU A 120 -4.12 12.46 8.43
C LEU A 120 -3.96 11.09 7.77
N ASN A 121 -3.11 11.01 6.73
CA ASN A 121 -2.61 9.77 6.17
C ASN A 121 -1.15 9.58 6.64
N LYS A 122 -0.93 8.66 7.54
CA LYS A 122 0.39 8.34 8.10
C LYS A 122 1.34 7.72 7.06
N GLY A 123 0.79 7.21 5.96
CA GLY A 123 1.48 6.39 4.99
C GLY A 123 1.49 4.91 5.37
N LEU A 124 1.17 4.06 4.39
CA LEU A 124 1.08 2.61 4.62
C LEU A 124 2.43 2.02 5.01
N GLU A 125 3.52 2.45 4.37
CA GLU A 125 4.88 1.96 4.68
C GLU A 125 5.29 2.25 6.13
N VAL A 126 4.93 3.42 6.67
CA VAL A 126 5.21 3.76 8.07
C VAL A 126 4.46 2.83 9.02
N VAL A 127 3.20 2.54 8.71
CA VAL A 127 2.39 1.59 9.50
C VAL A 127 3.00 0.18 9.45
N ILE A 128 3.40 -0.27 8.27
CA ILE A 128 4.05 -1.57 8.08
C ILE A 128 5.36 -1.66 8.86
N ARG A 129 6.19 -0.61 8.79
CA ARG A 129 7.48 -0.57 9.51
C ARG A 129 7.31 -0.65 11.04
N GLU A 130 6.24 -0.07 11.58
CA GLU A 130 5.93 -0.14 13.01
C GLU A 130 5.40 -1.51 13.46
N GLU A 131 4.83 -2.28 12.54
CA GLU A 131 4.26 -3.60 12.86
C GLU A 131 5.24 -4.75 12.67
N LEU A 132 6.15 -4.65 11.71
CA LEU A 132 7.08 -5.72 11.39
C LEU A 132 8.34 -5.67 12.27
N ASP A 133 8.78 -6.83 12.73
CA ASP A 133 10.10 -6.98 13.29
C ASP A 133 11.19 -6.89 12.21
N ASN A 134 12.47 -6.96 12.60
CA ASN A 134 13.57 -6.76 11.66
C ASN A 134 13.68 -7.85 10.58
N ASP A 135 13.32 -9.08 10.89
CA ASP A 135 13.41 -10.18 9.94
C ASP A 135 12.20 -10.18 8.99
N GLN A 136 11.02 -9.88 9.52
CA GLN A 136 9.83 -9.64 8.72
C GLN A 136 10.02 -8.43 7.80
N TRP A 137 10.69 -7.36 8.26
CA TRP A 137 10.97 -6.19 7.43
C TRP A 137 11.86 -6.54 6.23
N LYS A 138 12.95 -7.29 6.43
CA LYS A 138 13.79 -7.75 5.32
C LYS A 138 13.02 -8.59 4.30
N ARG A 139 12.13 -9.46 4.79
CA ARG A 139 11.25 -10.25 3.93
C ARG A 139 10.29 -9.38 3.13
N TYR A 140 9.71 -8.36 3.76
CA TYR A 140 8.87 -7.36 3.11
C TYR A 140 9.64 -6.62 2.00
N GLU A 141 10.87 -6.17 2.26
CA GLU A 141 11.72 -5.52 1.25
C GLU A 141 11.95 -6.42 0.03
N ILE A 142 12.24 -7.69 0.24
CA ILE A 142 12.39 -8.65 -0.87
C ILE A 142 11.10 -8.76 -1.69
N PHE A 143 9.94 -8.81 -1.05
CA PHE A 143 8.66 -8.84 -1.77
C PHE A 143 8.38 -7.52 -2.50
N GLN A 144 8.80 -6.38 -1.97
CA GLN A 144 8.71 -5.10 -2.68
C GLN A 144 9.58 -5.09 -3.94
N ASP A 145 10.85 -5.48 -3.82
CA ASP A 145 11.81 -5.49 -4.94
C ASP A 145 11.39 -6.45 -6.06
N THR A 146 10.77 -7.55 -5.71
CA THR A 146 10.33 -8.58 -6.67
C THR A 146 8.87 -8.43 -7.10
N LEU A 147 8.15 -7.43 -6.58
CA LEU A 147 6.69 -7.29 -6.71
C LEU A 147 5.96 -8.60 -6.36
N GLY A 148 6.45 -9.29 -5.31
CA GLY A 148 5.94 -10.60 -4.91
C GLY A 148 6.09 -11.69 -5.98
N GLY A 149 6.96 -11.49 -6.98
CA GLY A 149 7.07 -12.35 -8.16
C GLY A 149 5.87 -12.29 -9.11
N ARG A 150 4.98 -11.31 -8.95
CA ARG A 150 3.71 -11.19 -9.70
C ARG A 150 3.49 -9.77 -10.24
N PRO A 151 4.41 -9.21 -11.04
CA PRO A 151 4.35 -7.82 -11.50
C PRO A 151 3.08 -7.49 -12.31
N TYR A 152 2.37 -8.51 -12.80
CA TYR A 152 1.13 -8.39 -13.58
C TYR A 152 -0.13 -8.11 -12.73
N LEU A 153 -0.09 -8.30 -11.41
CA LEU A 153 -1.31 -8.31 -10.59
C LEU A 153 -2.10 -7.00 -10.66
N PHE A 154 -1.41 -5.86 -10.63
CA PHE A 154 -2.07 -4.55 -10.56
C PHE A 154 -1.81 -3.67 -11.79
N ASN A 155 -0.85 -4.01 -12.62
CA ASN A 155 -0.47 -3.21 -13.80
C ASN A 155 -1.12 -3.66 -15.12
N GLY A 156 -2.11 -4.56 -15.06
CA GLY A 156 -2.80 -5.05 -16.25
C GLY A 156 -1.97 -5.99 -17.14
N GLY A 157 -0.80 -6.44 -16.67
CA GLY A 157 0.02 -7.46 -17.32
C GLY A 157 -0.68 -8.83 -17.32
N LEU A 158 -0.34 -9.67 -18.31
CA LEU A 158 -0.80 -11.05 -18.32
C LEU A 158 -0.03 -11.89 -17.31
N PRO A 159 -0.67 -12.89 -16.67
CA PRO A 159 0.05 -13.84 -15.84
C PRO A 159 1.11 -14.59 -16.66
N PRO A 160 2.23 -15.01 -16.05
CA PRO A 160 3.24 -15.81 -16.74
C PRO A 160 2.60 -17.07 -17.34
N GLY A 161 2.70 -17.22 -18.66
CA GLY A 161 2.02 -18.29 -19.42
C GLY A 161 1.02 -17.81 -20.46
N GLY A 162 0.60 -16.54 -20.43
CA GLY A 162 -0.09 -15.87 -21.55
C GLY A 162 0.94 -15.45 -22.60
N SER A 163 0.96 -16.12 -23.74
CA SER A 163 1.94 -15.89 -24.80
C SER A 163 1.66 -14.59 -25.54
N ASP A 164 2.34 -13.52 -25.17
CA ASP A 164 2.50 -12.34 -26.03
C ASP A 164 3.95 -12.00 -26.42
N GLY A 165 4.89 -12.89 -26.21
CA GLY A 165 6.24 -12.76 -26.75
C GLY A 165 7.04 -11.51 -26.31
N SER A 166 6.53 -10.75 -25.36
CA SER A 166 7.20 -9.58 -24.79
C SER A 166 8.03 -10.04 -23.59
N GLY A 167 9.32 -10.19 -23.81
CA GLY A 167 10.28 -10.48 -22.75
C GLY A 167 10.15 -9.46 -21.62
N THR A 168 10.17 -9.96 -20.39
CA THR A 168 10.33 -9.12 -19.17
C THR A 168 11.45 -8.12 -19.45
N PRO A 169 11.28 -6.82 -19.18
CA PRO A 169 12.41 -5.90 -19.24
C PRO A 169 13.47 -6.48 -18.30
N GLY A 170 14.58 -6.96 -18.86
CA GLY A 170 15.67 -7.51 -18.08
C GLY A 170 16.17 -6.43 -17.16
N ILE A 171 16.03 -6.63 -15.86
CA ILE A 171 16.83 -5.89 -14.91
C ILE A 171 18.26 -6.35 -15.21
N ASP A 172 19.04 -5.48 -15.83
CA ASP A 172 20.45 -5.74 -16.09
C ASP A 172 21.22 -5.68 -14.76
N TYR A 173 21.15 -6.78 -14.01
CA TYR A 173 21.95 -6.95 -12.80
C TYR A 173 23.42 -7.10 -13.20
N GLN A 174 24.14 -6.02 -13.15
CA GLN A 174 25.59 -6.05 -13.28
C GLN A 174 26.18 -6.58 -11.96
N VAL A 175 26.55 -7.85 -11.97
CA VAL A 175 27.28 -8.44 -10.85
C VAL A 175 28.66 -7.80 -10.78
N PRO A 176 29.09 -7.27 -9.61
CA PRO A 176 30.42 -6.73 -9.44
C PRO A 176 31.50 -7.74 -9.86
N ALA A 177 32.49 -7.30 -10.62
CA ALA A 177 33.53 -8.19 -11.14
C ALA A 177 34.30 -8.91 -10.03
N GLU A 178 34.47 -8.28 -8.86
CA GLU A 178 35.07 -8.87 -7.68
C GLU A 178 34.29 -10.06 -7.12
N ALA A 179 32.97 -10.06 -7.21
CA ALA A 179 32.15 -11.19 -6.77
C ALA A 179 32.35 -12.43 -7.66
N LEU A 180 32.66 -12.24 -8.94
CA LEU A 180 32.92 -13.32 -9.89
C LEU A 180 34.33 -13.93 -9.72
N THR A 181 35.18 -13.39 -8.84
CA THR A 181 36.45 -13.99 -8.48
C THR A 181 36.31 -15.19 -7.54
N ASP A 182 35.20 -15.27 -6.83
CA ASP A 182 34.83 -16.45 -6.07
C ASP A 182 34.30 -17.53 -7.01
N SER A 183 35.00 -18.66 -7.11
CA SER A 183 34.69 -19.74 -8.04
C SER A 183 33.35 -20.43 -7.75
N GLU A 184 32.95 -20.50 -6.48
CA GLU A 184 31.67 -21.10 -6.09
C GLU A 184 30.51 -20.16 -6.46
N PHE A 185 30.65 -18.88 -6.14
CA PHE A 185 29.66 -17.88 -6.54
C PHE A 185 29.54 -17.78 -8.06
N ALA A 186 30.66 -17.77 -8.78
CA ALA A 186 30.68 -17.71 -10.24
C ALA A 186 29.98 -18.93 -10.88
N ALA A 187 30.11 -20.12 -10.29
CA ALA A 187 29.44 -21.32 -10.78
C ALA A 187 27.92 -21.23 -10.54
N ILE A 188 27.48 -20.81 -9.35
CA ILE A 188 26.06 -20.59 -9.00
C ILE A 188 25.45 -19.52 -9.91
N TYR A 189 26.12 -18.41 -10.10
CA TYR A 189 25.67 -17.32 -10.97
C TYR A 189 25.52 -17.77 -12.43
N LYS A 190 26.52 -18.49 -12.96
CA LYS A 190 26.44 -19.06 -14.31
C LYS A 190 25.27 -20.05 -14.48
N GLU A 191 25.01 -20.84 -13.47
CA GLU A 191 23.86 -21.75 -13.46
C GLU A 191 22.55 -20.95 -13.45
N ALA A 192 22.45 -19.95 -12.59
CA ALA A 192 21.30 -19.07 -12.48
C ALA A 192 20.94 -18.41 -13.83
N GLN A 193 21.94 -17.94 -14.57
CA GLN A 193 21.72 -17.28 -15.86
C GLN A 193 21.05 -18.15 -16.92
N LYS A 194 21.17 -19.48 -16.83
CA LYS A 194 20.53 -20.40 -17.81
C LYS A 194 19.01 -20.33 -17.78
N TYR A 195 18.44 -19.89 -16.68
CA TYR A 195 16.99 -19.90 -16.42
C TYR A 195 16.37 -18.50 -16.48
N VAL A 196 17.14 -17.49 -16.86
CA VAL A 196 16.62 -16.14 -17.11
C VAL A 196 15.56 -16.21 -18.22
N GLY A 197 14.36 -15.68 -17.95
CA GLY A 197 13.23 -15.75 -18.85
C GLY A 197 12.32 -16.97 -18.66
N THR A 198 12.66 -17.90 -17.76
CA THR A 198 11.73 -18.96 -17.36
C THR A 198 10.50 -18.34 -16.70
N PRO A 199 9.27 -18.77 -17.08
CA PRO A 199 8.06 -18.24 -16.49
C PRO A 199 8.01 -18.40 -14.97
N TYR A 200 7.54 -17.35 -14.28
CA TYR A 200 7.24 -17.46 -12.86
C TYR A 200 5.95 -18.29 -12.68
N VAL A 201 6.04 -19.33 -11.89
CA VAL A 201 4.90 -20.17 -11.53
C VAL A 201 4.94 -20.42 -10.03
N TRP A 202 3.89 -20.04 -9.33
CA TRP A 202 3.80 -20.26 -7.89
C TRP A 202 3.90 -21.74 -7.55
N GLY A 203 4.77 -22.07 -6.57
CA GLY A 203 5.10 -23.45 -6.23
C GLY A 203 5.97 -24.16 -7.28
N GLY A 204 6.27 -23.51 -8.39
CA GLY A 204 7.13 -24.02 -9.45
C GLY A 204 8.56 -24.20 -8.97
N SER A 205 9.21 -25.26 -9.39
CA SER A 205 10.54 -25.66 -8.90
C SER A 205 11.45 -26.27 -9.95
N THR A 206 11.02 -26.28 -11.22
CA THR A 206 11.81 -26.84 -12.34
C THR A 206 11.70 -25.94 -13.57
N PRO A 207 12.69 -25.98 -14.48
CA PRO A 207 12.63 -25.20 -15.73
C PRO A 207 11.39 -25.50 -16.57
N GLU A 208 10.88 -26.73 -16.53
CA GLU A 208 9.73 -27.17 -17.34
C GLU A 208 8.40 -26.65 -16.79
N THR A 209 8.30 -26.57 -15.47
CA THR A 209 7.07 -26.11 -14.79
C THR A 209 7.06 -24.62 -14.52
N GLY A 210 8.20 -23.95 -14.68
CA GLY A 210 8.45 -22.61 -14.18
C GLY A 210 8.95 -22.61 -12.74
N PHE A 211 9.34 -21.44 -12.26
CA PHE A 211 9.88 -21.25 -10.90
C PHE A 211 9.06 -20.26 -10.10
N ASP A 212 8.92 -20.49 -8.79
CA ASP A 212 8.76 -19.42 -7.83
C ASP A 212 10.14 -18.93 -7.31
N CYS A 213 10.17 -17.90 -6.48
CA CYS A 213 11.41 -17.32 -5.97
C CYS A 213 12.28 -18.34 -5.23
N SER A 214 11.69 -19.13 -4.33
CA SER A 214 12.41 -20.15 -3.57
C SER A 214 12.73 -21.39 -4.40
N GLY A 215 11.84 -21.79 -5.31
CA GLY A 215 12.07 -22.90 -6.23
C GLY A 215 13.25 -22.67 -7.15
N TYR A 216 13.38 -21.44 -7.68
CA TYR A 216 14.53 -21.03 -8.47
C TYR A 216 15.84 -21.11 -7.67
N VAL A 217 15.89 -20.54 -6.48
CA VAL A 217 17.07 -20.60 -5.61
C VAL A 217 17.43 -22.06 -5.27
N CYS A 218 16.46 -22.86 -4.81
CA CYS A 218 16.69 -24.26 -4.49
C CYS A 218 17.24 -25.03 -5.71
N TRP A 219 16.66 -24.79 -6.89
CA TRP A 219 17.10 -25.45 -8.12
C TRP A 219 18.55 -25.11 -8.45
N VAL A 220 18.89 -23.82 -8.51
CA VAL A 220 20.22 -23.34 -8.88
C VAL A 220 21.29 -23.89 -7.93
N TYR A 221 21.05 -23.87 -6.63
CA TYR A 221 21.97 -24.40 -5.63
C TYR A 221 22.12 -25.92 -5.76
N ASN A 222 21.04 -26.67 -5.96
CA ASN A 222 21.08 -28.11 -6.16
C ASN A 222 21.88 -28.52 -7.40
N GLN A 223 21.79 -27.75 -8.51
CA GLN A 223 22.60 -28.00 -9.71
C GLN A 223 24.10 -27.77 -9.47
N ASN A 224 24.47 -27.04 -8.45
CA ASN A 224 25.85 -26.80 -8.04
C ASN A 224 26.30 -27.74 -6.89
N GLY A 225 25.54 -28.78 -6.58
CA GLY A 225 25.90 -29.79 -5.60
C GLY A 225 25.55 -29.46 -4.14
N TYR A 226 24.86 -28.33 -3.90
CA TYR A 226 24.31 -28.02 -2.58
C TYR A 226 22.97 -28.74 -2.42
N ASN A 227 22.87 -29.61 -1.45
CA ASN A 227 21.63 -30.36 -1.23
C ASN A 227 20.60 -29.51 -0.46
N VAL A 228 20.03 -28.52 -1.14
CA VAL A 228 18.98 -27.65 -0.59
C VAL A 228 17.62 -28.28 -0.85
N GLY A 229 16.95 -28.73 0.20
CA GLY A 229 15.58 -29.24 0.09
C GLY A 229 14.62 -28.17 -0.40
N ARG A 230 13.55 -28.59 -1.11
CA ARG A 230 12.49 -27.65 -1.51
C ARG A 230 11.86 -27.03 -0.26
N THR A 231 11.94 -25.70 -0.15
CA THR A 231 11.43 -24.95 0.98
C THR A 231 10.84 -23.61 0.50
N THR A 232 10.20 -22.89 1.38
CA THR A 232 9.71 -21.53 1.14
C THR A 232 10.85 -20.52 1.20
N ALA A 233 10.62 -19.28 0.73
CA ALA A 233 11.59 -18.18 0.87
C ALA A 233 11.98 -17.97 2.34
N ASN A 234 11.01 -18.09 3.27
CA ASN A 234 11.27 -18.02 4.70
C ASN A 234 12.13 -19.18 5.22
N GLY A 235 11.94 -20.39 4.68
CA GLY A 235 12.76 -21.56 5.02
C GLY A 235 14.19 -21.49 4.47
N LEU A 236 14.43 -20.73 3.40
CA LEU A 236 15.79 -20.45 2.90
C LEU A 236 16.54 -19.42 3.76
N TRP A 237 15.78 -18.56 4.42
CA TRP A 237 16.34 -17.48 5.24
C TRP A 237 16.77 -17.95 6.64
N ASN A 238 16.08 -18.96 7.22
CA ASN A 238 16.35 -19.53 8.55
C ASN A 238 17.26 -20.75 8.47
#